data_810732446758f8bec90e5b29518becad
#
_entry.id   810732446758f8bec90e5b29518becad
#
_cell.length_a   1.000
_cell.length_b   1.000
_cell.length_c   1.000
_cell.angle_alpha   90.00
_cell.angle_beta   90.00
_cell.angle_gamma   90.00
#
_symmetry.space_group_name_H-M   'P 1'
#
loop_
_entity.id
_entity.type
_entity.pdbx_description
1 polymer ?
#
loop_
_entity_poly.entity_id
_entity_poly.type
_entity_poly.pdbx_seq_one_letter_code
_entity_poly.pdbx_strand_id
1 'polypeptide(L)'
;VLLSSFVSGNDGFLIDKPKLWWPRGYGEQNLYTVTMELLYNNNVVDTRTDIIGLRTFRLERRFEKGNQEFKIFVNETPIFINGTNHIALDILHSKDHLRQRKEIELAAECNCNMIRCWGGNVYPETDFYNLCDQYGILVWQDFTFGNSNYPQTEEFFNTAYEEAEKVIKKFRNHASLVLWCGDNEIDTTLDGYWYPDYKSKHNRISSEVLEKAVQQHDPFRIYLKSSPEIPDGFDSYNVPEQHIWGPRAYFKDDFYKHVSAKFIAEAGYHGCPGLESLKKYIPKEDLWPIEGNKTWAHHSTEDYLIEDIIGRRNTLMANQVRVLVGKLPDTLETFITVSQVSQAEAFKFFIERTRIKKWDMTGILWWNLLDGWPGISDAVVDYYFNKKLAFDVIRRVQEPVCVMLDEIKGWERAVYLANDTNSDKSVNYKVYEYQDNLVVVEGDTFIERGKNKKINEFFEIPGTKKLYIIEWTVDNKIYKNHYMAGYPSFDTDTILKWYKVIKELD
;
A
#
# COMPACT_ATOMS: atom_id res chain seq x y z
N VAL A 1 -4.81 -39.05 -4.37
CA VAL A 1 -4.43 -39.93 -3.24
C VAL A 1 -5.42 -39.70 -2.11
N LEU A 2 -6.03 -40.76 -1.59
CA LEU A 2 -6.88 -40.70 -0.41
C LEU A 2 -5.96 -40.40 0.81
N LEU A 3 -6.19 -39.28 1.47
CA LEU A 3 -5.38 -38.85 2.63
C LEU A 3 -6.02 -39.29 3.96
N SER A 4 -7.35 -39.29 4.02
CA SER A 4 -8.10 -39.68 5.20
C SER A 4 -9.51 -40.09 4.84
N SER A 5 -10.13 -41.02 5.60
CA SER A 5 -11.56 -41.28 5.57
C SER A 5 -12.06 -41.38 7.00
N PHE A 6 -13.22 -40.79 7.29
CA PHE A 6 -13.83 -40.79 8.63
C PHE A 6 -15.35 -40.78 8.54
N VAL A 7 -16.01 -41.25 9.59
CA VAL A 7 -17.47 -41.32 9.66
C VAL A 7 -18.06 -40.03 10.22
N SER A 8 -17.38 -39.41 11.15
CA SER A 8 -17.73 -38.08 11.72
C SER A 8 -16.56 -37.55 12.56
N GLY A 9 -16.50 -36.24 12.71
CA GLY A 9 -15.58 -35.59 13.65
C GLY A 9 -14.59 -34.64 13.01
N ASN A 10 -13.58 -34.23 13.78
CA ASN A 10 -12.53 -33.29 13.39
C ASN A 10 -11.25 -34.03 13.01
N ASP A 11 -11.34 -34.97 12.08
CA ASP A 11 -10.16 -35.68 11.64
C ASP A 11 -9.28 -34.76 10.78
N GLY A 12 -7.98 -34.82 11.06
CA GLY A 12 -6.96 -34.17 10.25
C GLY A 12 -6.18 -35.21 9.43
N PHE A 13 -5.43 -34.71 8.48
CA PHE A 13 -4.45 -35.51 7.74
C PHE A 13 -3.09 -34.84 7.78
N LEU A 14 -2.06 -35.67 7.71
CA LEU A 14 -0.67 -35.20 7.71
C LEU A 14 -0.12 -35.22 6.29
N ILE A 15 0.51 -34.13 5.89
CA ILE A 15 1.29 -34.06 4.64
C ILE A 15 2.77 -34.08 5.05
N ASP A 16 3.49 -35.14 4.67
CA ASP A 16 4.93 -35.22 4.92
C ASP A 16 5.67 -34.28 3.97
N LYS A 17 6.57 -33.44 4.52
CA LYS A 17 7.40 -32.46 3.79
C LYS A 17 6.58 -31.60 2.80
N PRO A 18 5.59 -30.85 3.27
CA PRO A 18 4.74 -30.04 2.40
C PRO A 18 5.54 -28.97 1.67
N LYS A 19 5.15 -28.68 0.42
CA LYS A 19 5.61 -27.47 -0.26
C LYS A 19 4.84 -26.29 0.32
N LEU A 20 5.53 -25.37 0.94
CA LEU A 20 4.90 -24.21 1.56
C LEU A 20 4.53 -23.15 0.51
N TRP A 21 3.43 -22.46 0.77
CA TRP A 21 3.06 -21.26 0.05
C TRP A 21 3.85 -20.05 0.59
N TRP A 22 4.32 -19.20 -0.31
CA TRP A 22 5.10 -18.01 0.02
C TRP A 22 4.51 -16.75 -0.62
N PRO A 23 4.63 -15.58 0.03
CA PRO A 23 4.33 -14.33 -0.62
C PRO A 23 5.32 -14.04 -1.75
N ARG A 24 4.85 -13.24 -2.71
CA ARG A 24 5.63 -12.76 -3.86
C ARG A 24 6.98 -12.20 -3.43
N GLY A 25 8.04 -12.57 -4.14
CA GLY A 25 9.43 -12.18 -3.85
C GLY A 25 10.15 -13.08 -2.83
N TYR A 26 9.43 -13.92 -2.08
CA TYR A 26 10.01 -14.76 -1.03
C TYR A 26 10.00 -16.27 -1.32
N GLY A 27 9.31 -16.70 -2.35
CA GLY A 27 9.27 -18.12 -2.77
C GLY A 27 8.07 -18.41 -3.68
N GLU A 28 7.82 -19.71 -3.88
CA GLU A 28 6.78 -20.20 -4.79
C GLU A 28 5.39 -20.21 -4.13
N GLN A 29 4.36 -19.93 -4.90
CA GLN A 29 2.95 -19.99 -4.48
C GLN A 29 2.39 -21.39 -4.63
N ASN A 30 2.90 -22.35 -3.82
CA ASN A 30 2.45 -23.74 -3.89
C ASN A 30 1.03 -23.88 -3.35
N LEU A 31 0.11 -24.31 -4.20
CA LEU A 31 -1.29 -24.53 -3.88
C LEU A 31 -1.64 -26.03 -4.05
N TYR A 32 -2.47 -26.52 -3.13
CA TYR A 32 -2.98 -27.89 -3.11
C TYR A 32 -4.46 -27.88 -3.41
N THR A 33 -4.89 -28.83 -4.25
CA THR A 33 -6.31 -29.10 -4.47
C THR A 33 -6.76 -30.16 -3.46
N VAL A 34 -7.72 -29.81 -2.61
CA VAL A 34 -8.33 -30.69 -1.62
C VAL A 34 -9.75 -30.98 -2.03
N THR A 35 -10.03 -32.25 -2.32
CA THR A 35 -11.38 -32.72 -2.66
C THR A 35 -11.93 -33.52 -1.50
N MET A 36 -13.11 -33.15 -1.04
CA MET A 36 -13.89 -33.85 -0.02
C MET A 36 -15.11 -34.46 -0.69
N GLU A 37 -15.32 -35.76 -0.49
CA GLU A 37 -16.45 -36.47 -1.00
C GLU A 37 -17.33 -36.99 0.16
N LEU A 38 -18.62 -36.71 0.11
CA LEU A 38 -19.60 -37.30 1.00
C LEU A 38 -20.12 -38.58 0.39
N LEU A 39 -19.93 -39.67 1.12
CA LEU A 39 -20.36 -41.00 0.66
C LEU A 39 -21.60 -41.50 1.45
N TYR A 40 -22.59 -41.99 0.73
CA TYR A 40 -23.72 -42.72 1.29
C TYR A 40 -23.82 -44.07 0.57
N ASN A 41 -23.78 -45.16 1.33
CA ASN A 41 -23.75 -46.54 0.79
C ASN A 41 -22.66 -46.71 -0.29
N ASN A 42 -21.44 -46.20 -0.07
CA ASN A 42 -20.30 -46.20 -1.00
C ASN A 42 -20.52 -45.45 -2.31
N ASN A 43 -21.59 -44.69 -2.45
CA ASN A 43 -21.80 -43.79 -3.59
C ASN A 43 -21.49 -42.34 -3.16
N VAL A 44 -20.77 -41.62 -4.00
CA VAL A 44 -20.55 -40.16 -3.79
C VAL A 44 -21.88 -39.44 -3.99
N VAL A 45 -22.35 -38.76 -2.95
CA VAL A 45 -23.62 -38.02 -2.96
C VAL A 45 -23.40 -36.51 -2.99
N ASP A 46 -22.22 -36.05 -2.60
CA ASP A 46 -21.80 -34.64 -2.71
C ASP A 46 -20.28 -34.56 -2.79
N THR A 47 -19.76 -33.48 -3.44
CA THR A 47 -18.34 -33.24 -3.59
C THR A 47 -18.04 -31.76 -3.44
N ARG A 48 -17.04 -31.45 -2.62
CA ARG A 48 -16.49 -30.10 -2.50
C ARG A 48 -15.00 -30.11 -2.80
N THR A 49 -14.55 -29.14 -3.59
CA THR A 49 -13.13 -28.94 -3.90
C THR A 49 -12.71 -27.54 -3.48
N ASP A 50 -11.68 -27.46 -2.64
CA ASP A 50 -11.04 -26.20 -2.21
C ASP A 50 -9.58 -26.19 -2.68
N ILE A 51 -9.05 -24.99 -2.98
CA ILE A 51 -7.63 -24.76 -3.26
C ILE A 51 -7.02 -24.09 -2.03
N ILE A 52 -5.99 -24.69 -1.45
CA ILE A 52 -5.36 -24.20 -0.21
C ILE A 52 -3.86 -24.07 -0.37
N GLY A 53 -3.26 -23.10 0.32
CA GLY A 53 -1.82 -22.98 0.47
C GLY A 53 -1.41 -23.21 1.94
N LEU A 54 -0.36 -24.01 2.14
CA LEU A 54 0.13 -24.31 3.48
C LEU A 54 1.22 -23.32 3.87
N ARG A 55 1.00 -22.61 4.96
CA ARG A 55 1.97 -21.65 5.51
C ARG A 55 1.69 -21.40 6.98
N THR A 56 2.67 -20.87 7.71
CA THR A 56 2.49 -20.24 9.03
C THR A 56 2.47 -18.74 8.86
N PHE A 57 1.80 -18.04 9.77
CA PHE A 57 1.76 -16.59 9.82
C PHE A 57 1.86 -16.11 11.26
N ARG A 58 2.66 -15.07 11.50
CA ARG A 58 2.84 -14.47 12.81
C ARG A 58 3.07 -12.95 12.67
N LEU A 59 2.50 -12.18 13.59
CA LEU A 59 2.76 -10.77 13.78
C LEU A 59 3.41 -10.53 15.13
N GLU A 60 4.57 -9.91 15.15
CA GLU A 60 5.14 -9.31 16.36
C GLU A 60 4.65 -7.87 16.46
N ARG A 61 3.94 -7.56 17.53
CA ARG A 61 3.36 -6.25 17.78
C ARG A 61 3.56 -5.84 19.23
N ARG A 62 4.04 -4.60 19.42
CA ARG A 62 4.30 -4.05 20.74
C ARG A 62 3.99 -2.56 20.78
N PHE A 63 3.32 -2.12 21.85
CA PHE A 63 2.95 -0.72 22.09
C PHE A 63 3.80 -0.03 23.19
N GLU A 64 4.93 -0.58 23.57
CA GLU A 64 5.80 0.02 24.56
C GLU A 64 6.49 1.27 24.03
N LYS A 65 6.37 2.44 24.72
CA LYS A 65 7.01 3.69 24.29
C LYS A 65 8.53 3.52 24.21
N GLY A 66 9.10 3.87 23.05
CA GLY A 66 10.53 3.72 22.76
C GLY A 66 10.96 2.29 22.37
N ASN A 67 10.06 1.31 22.43
CA ASN A 67 10.32 -0.08 22.04
C ASN A 67 9.11 -0.68 21.30
N GLN A 68 8.62 0.04 20.30
CA GLN A 68 7.49 -0.40 19.49
C GLN A 68 7.93 -1.41 18.44
N GLU A 69 7.01 -2.32 18.08
CA GLU A 69 7.22 -3.33 17.04
C GLU A 69 5.94 -3.56 16.24
N PHE A 70 6.08 -3.76 14.93
CA PHE A 70 5.05 -4.28 14.05
C PHE A 70 5.76 -5.04 12.92
N LYS A 71 5.90 -6.37 13.03
CA LYS A 71 6.67 -7.17 12.10
C LYS A 71 5.94 -8.44 11.70
N ILE A 72 5.78 -8.63 10.41
CA ILE A 72 5.07 -9.76 9.80
C ILE A 72 6.05 -10.88 9.47
N PHE A 73 5.67 -12.11 9.78
CA PHE A 73 6.42 -13.32 9.44
C PHE A 73 5.52 -14.29 8.68
N VAL A 74 6.07 -14.87 7.63
CA VAL A 74 5.48 -16.00 6.92
C VAL A 74 6.50 -17.15 6.94
N ASN A 75 6.10 -18.35 7.35
CA ASN A 75 6.99 -19.50 7.51
C ASN A 75 8.25 -19.15 8.31
N GLU A 76 8.06 -18.45 9.43
CA GLU A 76 9.11 -17.93 10.35
C GLU A 76 10.13 -16.96 9.71
N THR A 77 9.91 -16.56 8.45
CA THR A 77 10.74 -15.58 7.77
C THR A 77 10.11 -14.20 7.88
N PRO A 78 10.83 -13.17 8.33
CA PRO A 78 10.32 -11.81 8.35
C PRO A 78 10.11 -11.29 6.92
N ILE A 79 8.95 -10.72 6.66
CA ILE A 79 8.56 -10.20 5.35
C ILE A 79 8.56 -8.67 5.41
N PHE A 80 9.32 -8.03 4.54
CA PHE A 80 9.20 -6.59 4.33
C PHE A 80 8.02 -6.33 3.40
N ILE A 81 7.07 -5.49 3.84
CA ILE A 81 5.85 -5.24 3.08
C ILE A 81 6.01 -4.05 2.15
N ASN A 82 5.82 -4.30 0.87
CA ASN A 82 5.60 -3.33 -0.18
C ASN A 82 4.19 -3.56 -0.71
N GLY A 83 3.26 -2.64 -0.50
CA GLY A 83 1.88 -2.92 -0.86
C GLY A 83 1.01 -1.69 -1.01
N THR A 84 -0.27 -1.93 -1.25
CA THR A 84 -1.27 -0.90 -1.52
C THR A 84 -2.57 -1.16 -0.76
N ASN A 85 -3.45 -0.18 -0.76
CA ASN A 85 -4.82 -0.32 -0.30
C ASN A 85 -5.76 -0.59 -1.47
N HIS A 86 -6.72 -1.50 -1.27
CA HIS A 86 -7.85 -1.79 -2.13
C HIS A 86 -9.07 -0.99 -1.69
N ILE A 87 -9.66 -0.27 -2.62
CA ILE A 87 -10.96 0.40 -2.47
C ILE A 87 -11.96 -0.19 -3.47
N ALA A 88 -13.23 0.23 -3.41
CA ALA A 88 -14.23 -0.15 -4.41
C ALA A 88 -13.69 0.05 -5.84
N LEU A 89 -13.83 -0.95 -6.69
CA LEU A 89 -13.31 -0.93 -8.06
C LEU A 89 -14.26 -0.25 -9.04
N ASP A 90 -15.54 -0.17 -8.66
CA ASP A 90 -16.57 0.59 -9.40
C ASP A 90 -17.57 1.17 -8.40
N ILE A 91 -18.11 2.35 -8.67
CA ILE A 91 -19.19 2.94 -7.85
C ILE A 91 -20.44 2.06 -7.85
N LEU A 92 -20.62 1.25 -8.90
CA LEU A 92 -21.62 0.20 -8.96
C LEU A 92 -20.94 -1.13 -8.64
N HIS A 93 -20.90 -1.52 -7.36
CA HIS A 93 -20.18 -2.71 -6.85
C HIS A 93 -20.50 -4.01 -7.60
N SER A 94 -21.68 -4.11 -8.23
CA SER A 94 -22.00 -5.22 -9.14
C SER A 94 -21.04 -5.39 -10.32
N LYS A 95 -20.20 -4.38 -10.61
CA LYS A 95 -19.20 -4.40 -11.68
C LYS A 95 -17.77 -4.65 -11.18
N ASP A 96 -17.54 -4.70 -9.87
CA ASP A 96 -16.20 -4.89 -9.29
C ASP A 96 -15.51 -6.14 -9.83
N HIS A 97 -16.27 -7.25 -9.99
CA HIS A 97 -15.75 -8.51 -10.52
C HIS A 97 -15.11 -8.40 -11.91
N LEU A 98 -15.53 -7.42 -12.73
CA LEU A 98 -14.96 -7.18 -14.06
C LEU A 98 -13.56 -6.55 -14.00
N ARG A 99 -13.19 -5.98 -12.85
CA ARG A 99 -12.00 -5.16 -12.69
C ARG A 99 -10.95 -5.80 -11.75
N GLN A 100 -11.37 -6.76 -10.90
CA GLN A 100 -10.53 -7.40 -9.88
C GLN A 100 -9.25 -8.03 -10.44
N ARG A 101 -9.36 -8.80 -11.53
CA ARG A 101 -8.18 -9.43 -12.16
C ARG A 101 -7.15 -8.38 -12.56
N LYS A 102 -7.61 -7.29 -13.20
CA LYS A 102 -6.70 -6.22 -13.65
C LYS A 102 -6.04 -5.49 -12.47
N GLU A 103 -6.75 -5.30 -11.37
CA GLU A 103 -6.19 -4.74 -10.14
C GLU A 103 -5.05 -5.61 -9.60
N ILE A 104 -5.26 -6.93 -9.46
CA ILE A 104 -4.24 -7.85 -8.95
C ILE A 104 -3.04 -7.93 -9.89
N GLU A 105 -3.25 -7.93 -11.21
CA GLU A 105 -2.16 -7.86 -12.20
C GLU A 105 -1.33 -6.57 -12.05
N LEU A 106 -1.99 -5.42 -11.86
CA LEU A 106 -1.33 -4.14 -11.63
C LEU A 106 -0.56 -4.11 -10.30
N ALA A 107 -1.14 -4.65 -9.22
CA ALA A 107 -0.45 -4.78 -7.94
C ALA A 107 0.80 -5.67 -8.06
N ALA A 108 0.69 -6.79 -8.77
CA ALA A 108 1.82 -7.68 -9.03
C ALA A 108 2.89 -7.00 -9.93
N GLU A 109 2.48 -6.21 -10.92
CA GLU A 109 3.39 -5.43 -11.76
C GLU A 109 4.15 -4.36 -10.95
N CYS A 110 3.49 -3.74 -9.97
CA CYS A 110 4.12 -2.82 -9.02
C CYS A 110 5.01 -3.50 -7.96
N ASN A 111 5.23 -4.82 -8.04
CA ASN A 111 5.96 -5.60 -7.04
C ASN A 111 5.31 -5.57 -5.64
N CYS A 112 3.99 -5.35 -5.55
CA CYS A 112 3.27 -5.47 -4.29
C CYS A 112 3.23 -6.92 -3.81
N ASN A 113 3.48 -7.12 -2.51
CA ASN A 113 3.35 -8.40 -1.83
C ASN A 113 2.23 -8.42 -0.78
N MET A 114 1.51 -7.30 -0.61
CA MET A 114 0.32 -7.19 0.25
C MET A 114 -0.68 -6.18 -0.31
N ILE A 115 -1.96 -6.47 -0.12
CA ILE A 115 -3.08 -5.55 -0.34
C ILE A 115 -3.90 -5.50 0.94
N ARG A 116 -4.22 -4.29 1.43
CA ARG A 116 -5.20 -4.08 2.48
C ARG A 116 -6.56 -3.75 1.88
N CYS A 117 -7.57 -4.56 2.18
CA CYS A 117 -8.97 -4.29 1.85
C CYS A 117 -9.53 -3.34 2.90
N TRP A 118 -9.68 -2.08 2.54
CA TRP A 118 -10.06 -0.99 3.41
C TRP A 118 -11.50 -1.10 3.94
N GLY A 119 -11.70 -0.79 5.22
CA GLY A 119 -12.98 -0.93 5.93
C GLY A 119 -14.11 -0.01 5.48
N GLY A 120 -13.82 1.05 4.71
CA GLY A 120 -14.83 1.91 4.09
C GLY A 120 -15.36 1.37 2.74
N ASN A 121 -15.20 0.08 2.48
CA ASN A 121 -15.56 -0.57 1.22
C ASN A 121 -16.57 -1.72 1.45
N VAL A 122 -16.87 -2.47 0.39
CA VAL A 122 -17.53 -3.80 0.44
C VAL A 122 -16.46 -4.90 0.41
N TYR A 123 -16.81 -6.10 0.86
CA TYR A 123 -15.90 -7.24 0.77
C TYR A 123 -15.66 -7.64 -0.69
N PRO A 124 -14.41 -7.89 -1.10
CA PRO A 124 -14.10 -8.41 -2.43
C PRO A 124 -14.77 -9.76 -2.67
N GLU A 125 -14.96 -10.12 -3.95
CA GLU A 125 -15.45 -11.43 -4.34
C GLU A 125 -14.39 -12.54 -4.12
N THR A 126 -14.84 -13.80 -4.08
CA THR A 126 -13.93 -14.95 -3.88
C THR A 126 -12.78 -14.99 -4.88
N ASP A 127 -13.02 -14.58 -6.13
CA ASP A 127 -11.98 -14.56 -7.16
C ASP A 127 -10.84 -13.59 -6.86
N PHE A 128 -11.08 -12.51 -6.11
CA PHE A 128 -10.01 -11.63 -5.62
C PHE A 128 -9.00 -12.42 -4.77
N TYR A 129 -9.48 -13.18 -3.80
CA TYR A 129 -8.61 -13.97 -2.92
C TYR A 129 -7.95 -15.12 -3.68
N ASN A 130 -8.66 -15.78 -4.61
CA ASN A 130 -8.08 -16.81 -5.49
C ASN A 130 -6.90 -16.25 -6.29
N LEU A 131 -7.03 -15.05 -6.83
CA LEU A 131 -5.95 -14.36 -7.53
C LEU A 131 -4.81 -13.99 -6.59
N CYS A 132 -5.10 -13.46 -5.41
CA CYS A 132 -4.08 -13.17 -4.40
C CYS A 132 -3.30 -14.43 -4.00
N ASP A 133 -3.97 -15.58 -3.82
CA ASP A 133 -3.33 -16.86 -3.55
C ASP A 133 -2.37 -17.26 -4.67
N GLN A 134 -2.77 -17.07 -5.95
CA GLN A 134 -1.97 -17.41 -7.13
C GLN A 134 -0.79 -16.47 -7.35
N TYR A 135 -0.96 -15.17 -7.10
CA TYR A 135 0.07 -14.14 -7.31
C TYR A 135 1.00 -13.95 -6.11
N GLY A 136 0.69 -14.60 -4.97
CA GLY A 136 1.49 -14.45 -3.74
C GLY A 136 1.29 -13.11 -3.06
N ILE A 137 0.13 -12.50 -3.18
CA ILE A 137 -0.19 -11.21 -2.57
C ILE A 137 -0.91 -11.46 -1.25
N LEU A 138 -0.30 -11.09 -0.14
CA LEU A 138 -0.90 -11.14 1.18
C LEU A 138 -2.13 -10.22 1.24
N VAL A 139 -3.18 -10.63 1.96
CA VAL A 139 -4.38 -9.85 2.16
C VAL A 139 -4.54 -9.51 3.65
N TRP A 140 -4.61 -8.23 3.93
CA TRP A 140 -5.10 -7.66 5.18
C TRP A 140 -6.56 -7.27 4.95
N GLN A 141 -7.50 -7.90 5.66
CA GLN A 141 -8.92 -7.64 5.48
C GLN A 141 -9.49 -6.88 6.68
N ASP A 142 -9.90 -5.62 6.47
CA ASP A 142 -10.76 -4.93 7.42
C ASP A 142 -12.20 -5.45 7.30
N PHE A 143 -12.92 -5.56 8.43
CA PHE A 143 -14.37 -5.60 8.37
C PHE A 143 -14.90 -4.24 7.87
N THR A 144 -16.09 -4.23 7.28
CA THR A 144 -16.64 -3.06 6.58
C THR A 144 -17.16 -1.97 7.52
N PHE A 145 -16.30 -1.57 8.46
CA PHE A 145 -16.49 -0.45 9.37
C PHE A 145 -15.39 0.58 9.16
N GLY A 146 -15.72 1.86 9.10
CA GLY A 146 -14.71 2.91 8.93
C GLY A 146 -15.22 4.30 9.28
N ASN A 147 -14.35 5.13 9.83
CA ASN A 147 -14.46 6.57 10.03
C ASN A 147 -15.80 7.09 10.57
N SER A 148 -16.54 6.30 11.34
CA SER A 148 -17.90 6.68 11.79
C SER A 148 -18.20 6.16 13.19
N ASN A 149 -19.20 6.77 13.80
CA ASN A 149 -19.77 6.32 15.06
C ASN A 149 -20.95 5.38 14.79
N TYR A 150 -20.77 4.09 15.03
CA TYR A 150 -21.77 3.05 14.80
C TYR A 150 -22.64 2.82 16.05
N PRO A 151 -23.91 2.35 15.90
CA PRO A 151 -24.77 2.04 17.02
C PRO A 151 -24.16 1.00 17.95
N GLN A 152 -24.15 1.28 19.26
CA GLN A 152 -23.63 0.37 20.30
C GLN A 152 -24.81 -0.33 21.02
N THR A 153 -25.65 -1.02 20.25
CA THR A 153 -26.83 -1.74 20.73
C THR A 153 -26.71 -3.24 20.50
N GLU A 154 -27.35 -4.05 21.34
CA GLU A 154 -27.34 -5.51 21.19
C GLU A 154 -27.87 -5.98 19.83
N GLU A 155 -28.89 -5.30 19.29
CA GLU A 155 -29.38 -5.61 17.94
C GLU A 155 -28.32 -5.41 16.86
N PHE A 156 -27.60 -4.28 16.91
CA PHE A 156 -26.54 -4.02 15.95
C PHE A 156 -25.33 -4.94 16.15
N PHE A 157 -25.00 -5.28 17.40
CA PHE A 157 -23.94 -6.27 17.71
C PHE A 157 -24.25 -7.65 17.12
N ASN A 158 -25.50 -8.11 17.24
CA ASN A 158 -25.91 -9.39 16.64
C ASN A 158 -25.80 -9.35 15.11
N THR A 159 -26.23 -8.26 14.47
CA THR A 159 -26.11 -8.08 13.01
C THR A 159 -24.64 -8.10 12.57
N ALA A 160 -23.78 -7.34 13.25
CA ALA A 160 -22.35 -7.29 12.96
C ALA A 160 -21.67 -8.65 13.16
N TYR A 161 -22.04 -9.39 14.22
CA TYR A 161 -21.53 -10.73 14.46
C TYR A 161 -21.94 -11.72 13.36
N GLU A 162 -23.21 -11.74 12.98
CA GLU A 162 -23.72 -12.65 11.94
C GLU A 162 -23.08 -12.38 10.57
N GLU A 163 -22.83 -11.12 10.23
CA GLU A 163 -22.10 -10.74 9.03
C GLU A 163 -20.66 -11.23 9.10
N ALA A 164 -19.96 -10.92 10.19
CA ALA A 164 -18.56 -11.33 10.39
C ALA A 164 -18.41 -12.86 10.32
N GLU A 165 -19.30 -13.62 10.96
CA GLU A 165 -19.30 -15.08 10.90
C GLU A 165 -19.35 -15.61 9.44
N LYS A 166 -20.26 -15.05 8.62
CA LYS A 166 -20.42 -15.45 7.21
C LYS A 166 -19.19 -15.12 6.40
N VAL A 167 -18.63 -13.92 6.57
CA VAL A 167 -17.45 -13.41 5.87
C VAL A 167 -16.22 -14.23 6.25
N ILE A 168 -15.99 -14.48 7.53
CA ILE A 168 -14.86 -15.29 8.01
C ILE A 168 -14.94 -16.70 7.43
N LYS A 169 -16.10 -17.36 7.53
CA LYS A 169 -16.30 -18.72 6.99
C LYS A 169 -16.09 -18.79 5.48
N LYS A 170 -16.42 -17.71 4.75
CA LYS A 170 -16.24 -17.64 3.30
C LYS A 170 -14.76 -17.56 2.91
N PHE A 171 -13.94 -16.78 3.65
CA PHE A 171 -12.59 -16.40 3.19
C PHE A 171 -11.44 -17.04 3.98
N ARG A 172 -11.66 -17.60 5.16
CA ARG A 172 -10.60 -18.10 6.05
C ARG A 172 -9.67 -19.17 5.47
N ASN A 173 -10.08 -19.86 4.39
CA ASN A 173 -9.28 -20.93 3.78
C ASN A 173 -8.23 -20.40 2.78
N HIS A 174 -8.26 -19.11 2.42
CA HIS A 174 -7.30 -18.53 1.49
C HIS A 174 -5.91 -18.37 2.13
N ALA A 175 -4.88 -18.82 1.41
CA ALA A 175 -3.50 -18.71 1.85
C ALA A 175 -3.03 -17.27 1.96
N SER A 176 -3.48 -16.40 1.06
CA SER A 176 -3.18 -14.98 1.01
C SER A 176 -3.73 -14.21 2.21
N LEU A 177 -4.90 -14.58 2.74
CA LEU A 177 -5.50 -13.89 3.87
C LEU A 177 -4.69 -14.14 5.14
N VAL A 178 -4.10 -13.09 5.72
CA VAL A 178 -3.15 -13.21 6.83
C VAL A 178 -3.63 -12.56 8.11
N LEU A 179 -4.47 -11.55 8.04
CA LEU A 179 -5.05 -10.93 9.24
C LEU A 179 -6.44 -10.34 8.96
N TRP A 180 -7.22 -10.25 10.02
CA TRP A 180 -8.48 -9.53 10.10
C TRP A 180 -8.27 -8.24 10.88
N CYS A 181 -8.92 -7.15 10.47
CA CYS A 181 -8.96 -5.91 11.22
C CYS A 181 -10.40 -5.47 11.47
N GLY A 182 -10.72 -5.00 12.66
CA GLY A 182 -12.07 -4.64 13.06
C GLY A 182 -12.62 -3.45 12.29
N ASP A 183 -11.78 -2.45 12.02
CA ASP A 183 -12.23 -1.24 11.34
C ASP A 183 -11.07 -0.41 10.77
N ASN A 184 -11.46 0.60 9.97
CA ASN A 184 -10.60 1.68 9.54
C ASN A 184 -10.82 2.93 10.38
N GLU A 185 -9.80 3.41 11.08
CA GLU A 185 -9.71 4.75 11.71
C GLU A 185 -10.83 5.09 12.72
N ILE A 186 -11.58 4.12 13.24
CA ILE A 186 -12.61 4.44 14.26
C ILE A 186 -11.93 4.95 15.53
N ASP A 187 -10.82 4.33 15.97
CA ASP A 187 -10.07 4.79 17.13
C ASP A 187 -9.55 6.23 16.91
N THR A 188 -8.98 6.54 15.74
CA THR A 188 -8.52 7.89 15.39
C THR A 188 -9.67 8.89 15.32
N THR A 189 -10.79 8.50 14.69
CA THR A 189 -11.97 9.34 14.50
C THR A 189 -12.64 9.67 15.83
N LEU A 190 -12.70 8.70 16.74
CA LEU A 190 -13.39 8.86 18.03
C LEU A 190 -12.49 9.47 19.11
N ASP A 191 -11.17 9.38 19.01
CA ASP A 191 -10.24 9.90 20.03
C ASP A 191 -10.01 11.43 19.90
N GLY A 192 -11.04 12.16 19.51
CA GLY A 192 -11.07 13.61 19.59
C GLY A 192 -10.91 14.37 18.28
N TYR A 193 -10.70 13.71 17.14
CA TYR A 193 -10.57 14.42 15.85
C TYR A 193 -11.93 14.88 15.30
N TRP A 194 -12.94 13.98 15.27
CA TRP A 194 -14.28 14.29 14.78
C TRP A 194 -15.34 14.42 15.88
N TYR A 195 -15.11 13.75 17.01
CA TYR A 195 -16.05 13.66 18.13
C TYR A 195 -15.30 13.87 19.46
N PRO A 196 -15.06 15.13 19.90
CA PRO A 196 -14.21 15.45 21.06
C PRO A 196 -14.62 14.77 22.38
N ASP A 197 -15.90 14.44 22.52
CA ASP A 197 -16.46 13.82 23.73
C ASP A 197 -16.54 12.27 23.65
N TYR A 198 -16.16 11.69 22.53
CA TYR A 198 -16.21 10.25 22.31
C TYR A 198 -14.84 9.62 22.45
N LYS A 199 -14.75 8.46 23.07
CA LYS A 199 -13.46 7.73 23.23
C LYS A 199 -13.52 6.38 22.54
N SER A 200 -12.43 5.98 21.91
CA SER A 200 -12.26 4.72 21.17
C SER A 200 -12.69 3.49 21.95
N LYS A 201 -12.47 3.47 23.27
CA LYS A 201 -12.93 2.41 24.19
C LYS A 201 -14.43 2.14 24.19
N HIS A 202 -15.23 3.01 23.58
CA HIS A 202 -16.67 2.81 23.42
C HIS A 202 -17.03 2.03 22.15
N ASN A 203 -16.08 1.75 21.27
CA ASN A 203 -16.28 0.92 20.08
C ASN A 203 -16.25 -0.57 20.43
N ARG A 204 -17.35 -1.07 21.02
CA ARG A 204 -17.49 -2.48 21.40
C ARG A 204 -17.64 -3.40 20.19
N ILE A 205 -18.01 -2.88 19.02
CA ILE A 205 -18.10 -3.66 17.79
C ILE A 205 -16.74 -4.27 17.47
N SER A 206 -15.71 -3.45 17.30
CA SER A 206 -14.38 -3.93 16.95
C SER A 206 -13.67 -4.58 18.13
N SER A 207 -13.84 -4.06 19.37
CA SER A 207 -13.10 -4.57 20.54
C SER A 207 -13.68 -5.84 21.18
N GLU A 208 -14.96 -6.17 20.91
CA GLU A 208 -15.63 -7.33 21.53
C GLU A 208 -16.31 -8.24 20.50
N VAL A 209 -17.15 -7.67 19.64
CA VAL A 209 -18.05 -8.45 18.77
C VAL A 209 -17.29 -9.14 17.64
N LEU A 210 -16.51 -8.36 16.88
CA LEU A 210 -15.73 -8.86 15.75
C LEU A 210 -14.54 -9.72 16.23
N GLU A 211 -13.90 -9.33 17.33
CA GLU A 211 -12.85 -10.14 17.96
C GLU A 211 -13.38 -11.53 18.34
N LYS A 212 -14.57 -11.59 18.98
CA LYS A 212 -15.25 -12.84 19.32
C LYS A 212 -15.54 -13.69 18.08
N ALA A 213 -16.04 -13.07 17.00
CA ALA A 213 -16.34 -13.79 15.76
C ALA A 213 -15.08 -14.43 15.16
N VAL A 214 -13.95 -13.67 15.12
CA VAL A 214 -12.65 -14.20 14.65
C VAL A 214 -12.17 -15.32 15.55
N GLN A 215 -12.18 -15.16 16.87
CA GLN A 215 -11.76 -16.20 17.82
C GLN A 215 -12.56 -17.50 17.69
N GLN A 216 -13.86 -17.41 17.35
CA GLN A 216 -14.72 -18.58 17.17
C GLN A 216 -14.56 -19.27 15.82
N HIS A 217 -14.35 -18.51 14.75
CA HIS A 217 -14.43 -19.02 13.39
C HIS A 217 -13.09 -19.07 12.63
N ASP A 218 -12.06 -18.36 13.11
CA ASP A 218 -10.69 -18.37 12.56
C ASP A 218 -9.63 -18.10 13.66
N PRO A 219 -9.57 -18.94 14.70
CA PRO A 219 -8.78 -18.70 15.93
C PRO A 219 -7.28 -18.65 15.73
N PHE A 220 -6.79 -19.08 14.56
CA PHE A 220 -5.37 -19.11 14.25
C PHE A 220 -4.90 -17.87 13.47
N ARG A 221 -5.83 -16.98 13.09
CA ARG A 221 -5.50 -15.77 12.37
C ARG A 221 -5.46 -14.57 13.31
N ILE A 222 -4.57 -13.65 12.98
CA ILE A 222 -4.39 -12.43 13.77
C ILE A 222 -5.61 -11.53 13.61
N TYR A 223 -5.99 -10.91 14.71
CA TYR A 223 -7.01 -9.87 14.75
C TYR A 223 -6.41 -8.56 15.27
N LEU A 224 -6.60 -7.47 14.52
CA LEU A 224 -6.35 -6.10 14.94
C LEU A 224 -7.70 -5.44 15.22
N LYS A 225 -7.80 -4.70 16.33
CA LYS A 225 -9.07 -4.05 16.71
C LYS A 225 -9.43 -2.91 15.77
N SER A 226 -8.44 -2.11 15.42
CA SER A 226 -8.58 -0.95 14.52
C SER A 226 -7.28 -0.76 13.73
N SER A 227 -7.32 -0.03 12.63
CA SER A 227 -6.14 0.43 11.89
C SER A 227 -6.23 1.97 11.74
N PRO A 228 -5.34 2.72 12.47
CA PRO A 228 -4.49 2.27 13.55
C PRO A 228 -5.26 1.96 14.83
N GLU A 229 -4.76 1.02 15.63
CA GLU A 229 -5.24 0.80 17.00
C GLU A 229 -4.54 1.76 17.96
N ILE A 230 -5.32 2.49 18.77
CA ILE A 230 -4.82 3.51 19.70
C ILE A 230 -5.13 3.09 21.13
N PRO A 231 -4.21 2.38 21.84
CA PRO A 231 -4.38 2.05 23.24
C PRO A 231 -4.32 3.27 24.14
N ASP A 232 -4.85 3.14 25.36
CA ASP A 232 -4.80 4.21 26.39
C ASP A 232 -3.36 4.75 26.57
N GLY A 233 -3.20 6.07 26.50
CA GLY A 233 -1.92 6.77 26.63
C GLY A 233 -1.08 6.88 25.37
N PHE A 234 -1.62 6.48 24.23
CA PHE A 234 -1.06 6.69 22.89
C PHE A 234 -1.93 7.65 22.08
N ASP A 235 -1.40 8.14 20.98
CA ASP A 235 -2.09 8.87 19.92
C ASP A 235 -1.73 8.28 18.55
N SER A 236 -2.40 8.71 17.49
CA SER A 236 -2.24 8.16 16.14
C SER A 236 -0.83 8.31 15.55
N TYR A 237 0.02 9.17 16.12
CA TYR A 237 1.39 9.40 15.65
C TYR A 237 2.46 8.72 16.52
N ASN A 238 2.07 8.04 17.60
CA ASN A 238 3.00 7.33 18.47
C ASN A 238 2.61 5.86 18.72
N VAL A 239 1.84 5.27 17.82
CA VAL A 239 1.56 3.82 17.76
C VAL A 239 2.46 3.14 16.71
N PRO A 240 2.68 1.82 16.80
CA PRO A 240 3.58 1.12 15.89
C PRO A 240 3.11 1.07 14.43
N GLU A 241 1.82 1.02 14.18
CA GLU A 241 1.19 1.07 12.86
C GLU A 241 0.46 2.40 12.72
N GLN A 242 0.69 3.14 11.61
CA GLN A 242 0.21 4.50 11.45
C GLN A 242 -0.35 4.76 10.05
N HIS A 243 -1.30 5.70 9.99
CA HIS A 243 -1.74 6.36 8.75
C HIS A 243 -1.07 7.74 8.69
N ILE A 244 -0.22 7.97 7.69
CA ILE A 244 0.62 9.18 7.63
C ILE A 244 0.07 10.21 6.64
N TRP A 245 -1.12 10.73 6.91
CA TRP A 245 -1.74 11.70 6.02
C TRP A 245 -1.12 13.10 6.10
N GLY A 246 -0.71 13.57 7.26
CA GLY A 246 -0.01 14.84 7.49
C GLY A 246 -0.59 16.06 6.78
N PRO A 247 0.19 17.15 6.67
CA PRO A 247 -0.28 18.40 6.06
C PRO A 247 -0.40 18.36 4.54
N ARG A 248 0.18 17.37 3.86
CA ARG A 248 0.16 17.14 2.41
C ARG A 248 0.60 18.31 1.53
N ALA A 249 1.23 19.34 2.09
CA ALA A 249 1.71 20.47 1.31
C ALA A 249 2.99 20.11 0.53
N TYR A 250 3.96 19.51 1.21
CA TYR A 250 5.20 19.01 0.61
C TYR A 250 5.62 17.69 1.24
N PHE A 251 5.87 16.69 0.39
CA PHE A 251 6.17 15.31 0.81
C PHE A 251 7.50 15.14 1.55
N LYS A 252 8.40 16.14 1.53
CA LYS A 252 9.65 16.18 2.29
C LYS A 252 9.62 17.24 3.39
N ASP A 253 8.46 17.62 3.92
CA ASP A 253 8.42 18.46 5.11
C ASP A 253 8.80 17.68 6.38
N ASP A 254 8.90 18.39 7.50
CA ASP A 254 9.38 17.81 8.76
C ASP A 254 8.46 16.71 9.29
N PHE A 255 7.16 16.77 9.03
CA PHE A 255 6.23 15.73 9.41
C PHE A 255 6.64 14.39 8.81
N TYR A 256 6.81 14.33 7.48
CA TYR A 256 7.15 13.09 6.79
C TYR A 256 8.59 12.63 7.03
N LYS A 257 9.53 13.56 7.25
CA LYS A 257 10.92 13.21 7.61
C LYS A 257 11.04 12.52 8.97
N HIS A 258 10.15 12.83 9.91
CA HIS A 258 10.25 12.39 11.30
C HIS A 258 9.22 11.32 11.69
N VAL A 259 8.55 10.69 10.71
CA VAL A 259 7.65 9.56 10.95
C VAL A 259 8.34 8.49 11.78
N SER A 260 7.69 8.10 12.90
CA SER A 260 8.17 7.10 13.84
C SER A 260 7.50 5.73 13.69
N ALA A 261 6.60 5.57 12.73
CA ALA A 261 5.89 4.33 12.45
C ALA A 261 6.84 3.16 12.26
N LYS A 262 6.48 1.99 12.80
CA LYS A 262 7.12 0.71 12.45
C LYS A 262 6.52 0.15 11.17
N PHE A 263 5.24 0.43 10.93
CA PHE A 263 4.51 0.06 9.73
C PHE A 263 3.59 1.21 9.30
N ILE A 264 3.57 1.51 8.02
CA ILE A 264 2.69 2.53 7.45
C ILE A 264 1.55 1.81 6.73
N ALA A 265 0.32 1.86 7.28
CA ALA A 265 -0.84 1.22 6.66
C ALA A 265 -1.54 2.12 5.64
N GLU A 266 -1.34 3.45 5.74
CA GLU A 266 -1.80 4.40 4.71
C GLU A 266 -0.81 5.56 4.54
N ALA A 267 -0.53 5.88 3.28
CA ALA A 267 0.20 7.07 2.86
C ALA A 267 -0.21 7.43 1.44
N GLY A 268 -0.76 8.60 1.21
CA GLY A 268 -1.25 9.01 -0.10
C GLY A 268 -0.81 10.42 -0.49
N TYR A 269 -0.87 10.68 -1.80
CA TYR A 269 -0.55 11.98 -2.37
C TYR A 269 -1.26 12.16 -3.70
N HIS A 270 -1.83 13.35 -3.97
CA HIS A 270 -2.68 13.58 -5.13
C HIS A 270 -1.89 13.64 -6.44
N GLY A 271 -2.49 13.09 -7.50
CA GLY A 271 -1.97 13.18 -8.85
C GLY A 271 -3.09 13.30 -9.88
N CYS A 272 -2.97 14.27 -10.76
CA CYS A 272 -3.94 14.51 -11.80
C CYS A 272 -3.99 13.35 -12.81
N PRO A 273 -5.19 12.84 -13.20
CA PRO A 273 -5.32 11.90 -14.31
C PRO A 273 -4.80 12.50 -15.63
N GLY A 274 -4.47 11.64 -16.58
CA GLY A 274 -4.04 12.09 -17.91
C GLY A 274 -5.14 12.83 -18.68
N LEU A 275 -4.76 13.72 -19.60
CA LEU A 275 -5.67 14.55 -20.36
C LEU A 275 -6.77 13.75 -21.09
N GLU A 276 -6.42 12.62 -21.69
CA GLU A 276 -7.38 11.77 -22.40
C GLU A 276 -8.39 11.10 -21.46
N SER A 277 -8.06 10.90 -20.21
CA SER A 277 -9.00 10.42 -19.18
C SER A 277 -9.93 11.56 -18.74
N LEU A 278 -9.39 12.74 -18.46
CA LEU A 278 -10.17 13.91 -18.06
C LEU A 278 -11.24 14.26 -19.11
N LYS A 279 -10.90 14.24 -20.38
CA LYS A 279 -11.83 14.51 -21.51
C LYS A 279 -13.02 13.56 -21.59
N LYS A 280 -12.96 12.39 -20.91
CA LYS A 280 -14.07 11.42 -20.94
C LYS A 280 -15.21 11.80 -19.99
N TYR A 281 -14.94 12.64 -18.98
CA TYR A 281 -15.89 12.96 -17.94
C TYR A 281 -15.95 14.45 -17.54
N ILE A 282 -15.00 15.27 -18.00
CA ILE A 282 -15.05 16.72 -17.82
C ILE A 282 -15.36 17.36 -19.18
N PRO A 283 -16.43 18.16 -19.32
CA PRO A 283 -16.73 18.91 -20.54
C PRO A 283 -15.57 19.81 -20.96
N LYS A 284 -15.42 20.02 -22.27
CA LYS A 284 -14.28 20.76 -22.83
C LYS A 284 -14.13 22.18 -22.22
N GLU A 285 -15.23 22.86 -22.01
CA GLU A 285 -15.30 24.20 -21.42
C GLU A 285 -14.89 24.25 -19.94
N ASP A 286 -15.02 23.12 -19.23
CA ASP A 286 -14.70 22.99 -17.81
C ASP A 286 -13.33 22.33 -17.55
N LEU A 287 -12.56 21.98 -18.60
CA LEU A 287 -11.28 21.32 -18.43
C LEU A 287 -10.24 22.18 -17.68
N TRP A 288 -10.33 23.52 -17.79
CA TRP A 288 -9.39 24.44 -17.16
C TRP A 288 -10.03 25.81 -16.93
N PRO A 289 -9.73 26.57 -15.86
CA PRO A 289 -8.81 26.20 -14.76
C PRO A 289 -9.44 25.24 -13.74
N ILE A 290 -8.62 24.67 -12.86
CA ILE A 290 -9.07 23.78 -11.78
C ILE A 290 -9.76 24.56 -10.64
N GLU A 291 -9.28 25.77 -10.34
CA GLU A 291 -9.73 26.55 -9.18
C GLU A 291 -11.14 27.09 -9.39
N GLY A 292 -11.98 26.89 -8.34
CA GLY A 292 -13.39 27.30 -8.40
C GLY A 292 -14.25 26.50 -9.37
N ASN A 293 -13.72 25.45 -9.98
CA ASN A 293 -14.38 24.66 -11.00
C ASN A 293 -15.28 23.59 -10.36
N LYS A 294 -16.59 23.76 -10.51
CA LYS A 294 -17.59 22.85 -9.91
C LYS A 294 -17.56 21.45 -10.52
N THR A 295 -17.25 21.34 -11.81
CA THR A 295 -17.15 20.03 -12.48
C THR A 295 -15.96 19.22 -11.92
N TRP A 296 -14.82 19.86 -11.71
CA TRP A 296 -13.68 19.23 -11.05
C TRP A 296 -14.01 18.82 -9.61
N ALA A 297 -14.73 19.67 -8.88
CA ALA A 297 -15.17 19.36 -7.52
C ALA A 297 -16.11 18.16 -7.47
N HIS A 298 -17.01 18.05 -8.45
CA HIS A 298 -17.92 16.91 -8.56
C HIS A 298 -17.20 15.58 -8.80
N HIS A 299 -16.05 15.61 -9.48
CA HIS A 299 -15.23 14.43 -9.77
C HIS A 299 -14.08 14.22 -8.76
N SER A 300 -14.14 14.85 -7.61
CA SER A 300 -13.19 14.64 -6.50
C SER A 300 -13.96 14.51 -5.19
N THR A 301 -13.24 14.31 -4.09
CA THR A 301 -13.81 14.37 -2.74
C THR A 301 -13.75 15.80 -2.18
N GLU A 302 -14.00 16.81 -3.03
CA GLU A 302 -14.01 18.21 -2.63
C GLU A 302 -15.29 18.51 -1.85
N ASP A 303 -15.18 18.82 -0.57
CA ASP A 303 -16.31 19.26 0.25
C ASP A 303 -16.21 20.77 0.50
N TYR A 304 -17.13 21.53 -0.08
CA TYR A 304 -17.21 22.98 0.12
C TYR A 304 -17.78 23.39 1.49
N LEU A 305 -18.36 22.45 2.23
CA LEU A 305 -18.90 22.69 3.57
C LEU A 305 -17.81 22.58 4.64
N ILE A 306 -16.67 21.93 4.34
CA ILE A 306 -15.54 21.81 5.23
C ILE A 306 -14.57 22.95 4.92
N GLU A 307 -14.33 23.85 5.85
CA GLU A 307 -13.34 24.93 5.71
C GLU A 307 -11.90 24.42 5.72
N ASP A 308 -11.67 23.20 6.22
CA ASP A 308 -10.36 22.58 6.27
C ASP A 308 -9.87 22.22 4.86
N ILE A 309 -8.60 22.51 4.59
CA ILE A 309 -7.91 22.18 3.34
C ILE A 309 -7.91 20.66 3.04
N ILE A 310 -8.00 19.83 4.06
CA ILE A 310 -8.02 18.36 3.92
C ILE A 310 -9.27 17.90 3.16
N GLY A 311 -10.42 18.55 3.37
CA GLY A 311 -11.66 18.26 2.64
C GLY A 311 -11.68 18.77 1.19
N ARG A 312 -10.68 19.57 0.79
CA ARG A 312 -10.62 20.24 -0.52
C ARG A 312 -9.54 19.62 -1.41
N ARG A 313 -9.80 18.44 -1.95
CA ARG A 313 -8.80 17.62 -2.67
C ARG A 313 -8.19 18.30 -3.89
N ASN A 314 -8.98 19.00 -4.71
CA ASN A 314 -8.47 19.74 -5.87
C ASN A 314 -7.61 20.94 -5.44
N THR A 315 -8.05 21.67 -4.42
CA THR A 315 -7.27 22.78 -3.82
C THR A 315 -5.95 22.26 -3.27
N LEU A 316 -5.96 21.12 -2.61
CA LEU A 316 -4.76 20.49 -2.06
C LEU A 316 -3.79 20.08 -3.18
N MET A 317 -4.27 19.43 -4.25
CA MET A 317 -3.47 19.08 -5.42
C MET A 317 -2.87 20.33 -6.10
N ALA A 318 -3.67 21.40 -6.27
CA ALA A 318 -3.20 22.67 -6.81
C ALA A 318 -2.09 23.29 -5.93
N ASN A 319 -2.23 23.21 -4.60
CA ASN A 319 -1.20 23.69 -3.66
C ASN A 319 0.09 22.85 -3.72
N GLN A 320 -0.02 21.53 -3.89
CA GLN A 320 1.15 20.67 -4.10
C GLN A 320 1.93 21.07 -5.35
N VAL A 321 1.23 21.39 -6.44
CA VAL A 321 1.84 21.92 -7.67
C VAL A 321 2.50 23.28 -7.43
N ARG A 322 1.83 24.20 -6.72
CA ARG A 322 2.43 25.52 -6.36
C ARG A 322 3.69 25.37 -5.52
N VAL A 323 3.68 24.48 -4.55
CA VAL A 323 4.86 24.21 -3.73
C VAL A 323 6.01 23.72 -4.60
N LEU A 324 5.74 22.79 -5.52
CA LEU A 324 6.79 22.18 -6.35
C LEU A 324 7.44 23.18 -7.33
N VAL A 325 6.64 24.06 -8.01
CA VAL A 325 7.14 24.94 -9.07
C VAL A 325 6.90 26.43 -8.82
N GLY A 326 6.43 26.84 -7.63
CA GLY A 326 6.28 28.22 -7.21
C GLY A 326 4.98 28.91 -7.64
N LYS A 327 4.25 28.39 -8.64
CA LYS A 327 2.98 28.90 -9.13
C LYS A 327 2.14 27.81 -9.78
N LEU A 328 0.85 28.05 -10.05
CA LEU A 328 0.12 27.18 -10.96
C LEU A 328 0.60 27.41 -12.41
N PRO A 329 0.77 26.33 -13.17
CA PRO A 329 1.01 26.41 -14.61
C PRO A 329 -0.15 27.10 -15.36
N ASP A 330 0.17 27.68 -16.52
CA ASP A 330 -0.81 28.41 -17.31
C ASP A 330 -1.69 27.49 -18.19
N THR A 331 -1.28 26.21 -18.38
CA THR A 331 -2.00 25.22 -19.19
C THR A 331 -2.28 23.94 -18.42
N LEU A 332 -3.37 23.26 -18.80
CA LEU A 332 -3.78 21.98 -18.22
C LEU A 332 -2.70 20.90 -18.40
N GLU A 333 -2.09 20.80 -19.59
CA GLU A 333 -1.08 19.80 -19.89
C GLU A 333 0.15 19.92 -18.99
N THR A 334 0.60 21.16 -18.77
CA THR A 334 1.71 21.44 -17.84
C THR A 334 1.30 21.13 -16.40
N PHE A 335 0.08 21.50 -16.00
CA PHE A 335 -0.46 21.18 -14.67
C PHE A 335 -0.50 19.66 -14.44
N ILE A 336 -1.04 18.88 -15.38
CA ILE A 336 -1.08 17.40 -15.31
C ILE A 336 0.33 16.86 -15.09
N THR A 337 1.30 17.29 -15.91
CA THR A 337 2.68 16.81 -15.84
C THR A 337 3.32 17.11 -14.48
N VAL A 338 3.23 18.35 -14.02
CA VAL A 338 3.81 18.77 -12.72
C VAL A 338 3.13 18.05 -11.56
N SER A 339 1.80 17.90 -11.61
CA SER A 339 1.02 17.17 -10.59
C SER A 339 1.43 15.70 -10.52
N GLN A 340 1.63 15.02 -11.67
CA GLN A 340 2.08 13.64 -11.70
C GLN A 340 3.53 13.47 -11.22
N VAL A 341 4.43 14.42 -11.48
CA VAL A 341 5.78 14.43 -10.91
C VAL A 341 5.70 14.59 -9.39
N SER A 342 4.89 15.51 -8.89
CA SER A 342 4.70 15.73 -7.45
C SER A 342 4.20 14.46 -6.74
N GLN A 343 3.21 13.78 -7.30
CA GLN A 343 2.70 12.52 -6.80
C GLN A 343 3.77 11.41 -6.81
N ALA A 344 4.46 11.25 -7.93
CA ALA A 344 5.47 10.22 -8.13
C ALA A 344 6.63 10.35 -7.13
N GLU A 345 7.14 11.58 -6.94
CA GLU A 345 8.21 11.86 -6.00
C GLU A 345 7.77 11.65 -4.53
N ALA A 346 6.51 11.95 -4.22
CA ALA A 346 5.98 11.68 -2.87
C ALA A 346 5.94 10.19 -2.56
N PHE A 347 5.35 9.36 -3.42
CA PHE A 347 5.34 7.91 -3.22
C PHE A 347 6.75 7.32 -3.20
N LYS A 348 7.62 7.78 -4.11
CA LYS A 348 9.03 7.40 -4.10
C LYS A 348 9.69 7.68 -2.75
N PHE A 349 9.52 8.89 -2.22
CA PHE A 349 10.10 9.29 -0.94
C PHE A 349 9.58 8.41 0.21
N PHE A 350 8.27 8.16 0.29
CA PHE A 350 7.68 7.35 1.35
C PHE A 350 8.19 5.90 1.31
N ILE A 351 8.23 5.29 0.13
CA ILE A 351 8.66 3.90 -0.04
C ILE A 351 10.17 3.76 0.22
N GLU A 352 11.01 4.58 -0.40
CA GLU A 352 12.47 4.49 -0.23
C GLU A 352 12.90 4.77 1.21
N ARG A 353 12.30 5.76 1.87
CA ARG A 353 12.56 6.04 3.27
C ARG A 353 12.25 4.85 4.17
N THR A 354 11.11 4.18 3.94
CA THR A 354 10.72 2.98 4.67
C THR A 354 11.73 1.85 4.44
N ARG A 355 12.16 1.64 3.19
CA ARG A 355 13.14 0.62 2.81
C ARG A 355 14.55 0.91 3.35
N ILE A 356 14.99 2.17 3.35
CA ILE A 356 16.28 2.59 3.92
C ILE A 356 16.33 2.31 5.43
N LYS A 357 15.20 2.43 6.12
CA LYS A 357 15.06 2.14 7.55
C LYS A 357 14.66 0.68 7.85
N LYS A 358 14.75 -0.21 6.88
CA LYS A 358 14.39 -1.62 7.04
C LYS A 358 15.04 -2.23 8.26
N TRP A 359 14.33 -2.82 8.95
CA TRP A 359 13.72 -3.49 10.04
C TRP A 359 13.42 -2.59 11.25
N ASP A 360 13.83 -1.32 11.28
CA ASP A 360 13.20 -0.32 12.16
C ASP A 360 11.81 0.03 11.64
N MET A 361 11.67 0.15 10.32
CA MET A 361 10.39 0.13 9.61
C MET A 361 10.26 -1.20 8.84
N THR A 362 9.05 -1.76 8.80
CA THR A 362 8.82 -3.12 8.31
C THR A 362 7.93 -3.19 7.07
N GLY A 363 7.40 -2.06 6.65
CA GLY A 363 6.60 -1.98 5.43
C GLY A 363 5.75 -0.74 5.28
N ILE A 364 5.16 -0.64 4.10
CA ILE A 364 4.22 0.41 3.71
C ILE A 364 3.12 -0.14 2.81
N LEU A 365 1.88 0.27 3.07
CA LEU A 365 0.72 0.12 2.19
C LEU A 365 0.30 1.52 1.74
N TRP A 366 0.69 1.88 0.54
CA TRP A 366 0.38 3.21 0.02
C TRP A 366 -1.07 3.32 -0.46
N TRP A 367 -1.63 4.53 -0.41
CA TRP A 367 -3.00 4.84 -0.77
C TRP A 367 -3.04 5.60 -2.11
N ASN A 368 -3.58 5.06 -3.21
CA ASN A 368 -4.08 3.73 -3.45
C ASN A 368 -3.82 3.34 -4.92
N LEU A 369 -4.15 2.11 -5.34
CA LEU A 369 -3.77 1.60 -6.65
C LEU A 369 -4.65 2.12 -7.79
N LEU A 370 -5.96 1.94 -7.67
CA LEU A 370 -6.90 2.11 -8.78
C LEU A 370 -8.12 2.93 -8.37
N ASP A 371 -8.53 3.87 -9.21
CA ASP A 371 -9.79 4.60 -9.03
C ASP A 371 -11.01 3.71 -9.31
N GLY A 372 -12.03 3.82 -8.44
CA GLY A 372 -13.31 3.11 -8.57
C GLY A 372 -14.38 3.88 -9.33
N TRP A 373 -14.09 5.08 -9.80
CA TRP A 373 -14.99 5.90 -10.63
C TRP A 373 -14.18 6.93 -11.42
N PRO A 374 -14.77 7.59 -12.45
CA PRO A 374 -14.10 8.67 -13.16
C PRO A 374 -13.84 9.87 -12.24
N GLY A 375 -12.72 9.84 -11.52
CA GLY A 375 -12.42 10.77 -10.45
C GLY A 375 -10.99 11.30 -10.47
N ILE A 376 -10.74 12.21 -9.52
CA ILE A 376 -9.45 12.85 -9.26
C ILE A 376 -9.07 12.55 -7.83
N SER A 377 -8.04 11.76 -7.63
CA SER A 377 -7.70 11.17 -6.33
C SER A 377 -6.20 10.92 -6.14
N ASP A 378 -5.86 10.25 -5.05
CA ASP A 378 -4.52 9.73 -4.75
C ASP A 378 -4.14 8.49 -5.60
N ALA A 379 -5.09 7.82 -6.26
CA ALA A 379 -4.83 6.61 -7.04
C ALA A 379 -3.74 6.81 -8.09
N VAL A 380 -2.90 5.79 -8.27
CA VAL A 380 -1.77 5.85 -9.23
C VAL A 380 -2.15 5.29 -10.61
N VAL A 381 -3.31 4.65 -10.70
CA VAL A 381 -3.96 4.23 -11.94
C VAL A 381 -5.38 4.82 -11.96
N ASP A 382 -5.76 5.48 -13.04
CA ASP A 382 -7.09 6.07 -13.13
C ASP A 382 -8.19 5.02 -13.42
N TYR A 383 -9.45 5.42 -13.34
CA TYR A 383 -10.60 4.55 -13.58
C TYR A 383 -10.56 3.81 -14.92
N TYR A 384 -9.93 4.39 -15.94
CA TYR A 384 -9.80 3.81 -17.27
C TYR A 384 -8.56 2.95 -17.46
N PHE A 385 -7.88 2.59 -16.35
CA PHE A 385 -6.65 1.81 -16.32
C PHE A 385 -5.43 2.51 -16.93
N ASN A 386 -5.46 3.84 -17.07
CA ASN A 386 -4.29 4.59 -17.49
C ASN A 386 -3.37 4.84 -16.28
N LYS A 387 -2.13 4.41 -16.41
CA LYS A 387 -1.09 4.60 -15.39
C LYS A 387 -0.66 6.06 -15.34
N LYS A 388 -0.60 6.64 -14.13
CA LYS A 388 0.08 7.92 -13.89
C LYS A 388 1.59 7.65 -13.70
N LEU A 389 2.43 8.70 -13.79
CA LEU A 389 3.88 8.56 -13.59
C LEU A 389 4.22 7.82 -12.28
N ALA A 390 3.45 8.03 -11.24
CA ALA A 390 3.65 7.39 -9.94
C ALA A 390 3.62 5.85 -10.01
N PHE A 391 2.85 5.25 -10.92
CA PHE A 391 2.82 3.79 -11.09
C PHE A 391 4.20 3.25 -11.49
N ASP A 392 4.84 3.82 -12.51
CA ASP A 392 6.14 3.37 -13.00
C ASP A 392 7.25 3.63 -11.97
N VAL A 393 7.16 4.76 -11.26
CA VAL A 393 8.11 5.10 -10.19
C VAL A 393 7.98 4.13 -9.02
N ILE A 394 6.75 3.82 -8.56
CA ILE A 394 6.52 2.83 -7.48
C ILE A 394 7.06 1.46 -7.89
N ARG A 395 6.79 1.02 -9.12
CA ARG A 395 7.29 -0.26 -9.63
C ARG A 395 8.82 -0.35 -9.51
N ARG A 396 9.54 0.70 -9.92
CA ARG A 396 11.02 0.77 -9.85
C ARG A 396 11.54 0.76 -8.41
N VAL A 397 10.94 1.58 -7.52
CA VAL A 397 11.42 1.65 -6.12
C VAL A 397 10.99 0.46 -5.26
N GLN A 398 10.06 -0.37 -5.75
CA GLN A 398 9.66 -1.64 -5.14
C GLN A 398 10.34 -2.86 -5.79
N GLU A 399 11.33 -2.67 -6.69
CA GLU A 399 12.12 -3.81 -7.16
C GLU A 399 12.73 -4.55 -5.96
N PRO A 400 12.68 -5.90 -5.93
CA PRO A 400 13.14 -6.67 -4.77
C PRO A 400 14.58 -6.40 -4.39
N VAL A 401 15.44 -6.13 -5.36
CA VAL A 401 16.81 -5.62 -5.13
C VAL A 401 16.88 -4.22 -5.69
N CYS A 402 17.11 -3.22 -4.84
CA CYS A 402 17.00 -1.82 -5.23
C CYS A 402 18.12 -0.96 -4.64
N VAL A 403 18.73 -0.14 -5.50
CA VAL A 403 19.69 0.90 -5.10
C VAL A 403 18.94 2.22 -4.95
N MET A 404 19.16 2.91 -3.83
CA MET A 404 18.44 4.13 -3.43
C MET A 404 19.41 5.18 -2.91
N LEU A 405 19.03 6.46 -3.02
CA LEU A 405 19.73 7.57 -2.40
C LEU A 405 18.95 8.08 -1.18
N ASP A 406 19.65 8.24 -0.04
CA ASP A 406 19.05 8.87 1.16
C ASP A 406 19.03 10.39 1.03
N GLU A 407 18.29 11.06 1.91
CA GLU A 407 18.35 12.51 2.05
C GLU A 407 19.76 12.93 2.47
N ILE A 408 20.17 14.11 1.98
CA ILE A 408 21.50 14.65 2.28
C ILE A 408 21.68 14.90 3.79
N LYS A 409 22.82 14.53 4.35
CA LYS A 409 23.23 14.78 5.72
C LYS A 409 24.54 15.57 5.73
N GLY A 410 24.49 16.84 6.11
CA GLY A 410 25.63 17.73 5.95
C GLY A 410 25.95 17.95 4.47
N TRP A 411 27.07 17.44 4.00
CA TRP A 411 27.57 17.55 2.62
C TRP A 411 27.64 16.17 1.93
N GLU A 412 27.04 15.15 2.52
CA GLU A 412 27.14 13.77 2.05
C GLU A 412 25.77 13.20 1.73
N ARG A 413 25.69 12.54 0.58
CA ARG A 413 24.53 11.75 0.17
C ARG A 413 24.87 10.28 0.19
N ALA A 414 24.18 9.53 1.03
CA ALA A 414 24.40 8.11 1.17
C ALA A 414 23.67 7.32 0.08
N VAL A 415 24.33 6.24 -0.39
CA VAL A 415 23.79 5.23 -1.30
C VAL A 415 23.45 3.99 -0.50
N TYR A 416 22.21 3.53 -0.59
CA TYR A 416 21.70 2.35 0.07
C TYR A 416 21.35 1.26 -0.93
N LEU A 417 21.54 0.02 -0.53
CA LEU A 417 21.09 -1.16 -1.25
C LEU A 417 20.17 -1.98 -0.34
N ALA A 418 18.98 -2.33 -0.84
CA ALA A 418 18.07 -3.25 -0.19
C ALA A 418 17.93 -4.54 -0.99
N ASN A 419 17.86 -5.67 -0.29
CA ASN A 419 17.55 -6.99 -0.83
C ASN A 419 16.35 -7.57 -0.07
N ASP A 420 15.20 -7.64 -0.72
CA ASP A 420 13.95 -8.20 -0.16
C ASP A 420 13.72 -9.65 -0.63
N THR A 421 14.74 -10.31 -1.19
CA THR A 421 14.66 -11.70 -1.66
C THR A 421 15.17 -12.69 -0.62
N ASN A 422 14.88 -13.97 -0.84
CA ASN A 422 15.39 -15.10 -0.02
C ASN A 422 16.80 -15.59 -0.42
N SER A 423 17.51 -14.88 -1.32
CA SER A 423 18.85 -15.24 -1.76
C SER A 423 19.81 -14.06 -1.64
N ASP A 424 21.07 -14.37 -1.40
CA ASP A 424 22.14 -13.39 -1.41
C ASP A 424 22.36 -12.87 -2.83
N LYS A 425 22.80 -11.62 -2.97
CA LYS A 425 22.97 -10.96 -4.27
C LYS A 425 24.31 -10.25 -4.39
N SER A 426 24.93 -10.38 -5.57
CA SER A 426 26.01 -9.52 -6.02
C SER A 426 25.44 -8.45 -6.94
N VAL A 427 25.80 -7.19 -6.71
CA VAL A 427 25.23 -6.03 -7.38
C VAL A 427 26.36 -5.12 -7.85
N ASN A 428 26.39 -4.82 -9.14
CA ASN A 428 27.16 -3.72 -9.69
C ASN A 428 26.24 -2.50 -9.76
N TYR A 429 26.73 -1.31 -9.40
CA TYR A 429 25.91 -0.10 -9.41
C TYR A 429 26.71 1.12 -9.85
N LYS A 430 25.96 2.10 -10.39
CA LYS A 430 26.48 3.40 -10.81
C LYS A 430 25.43 4.49 -10.55
N VAL A 431 25.87 5.62 -10.03
CA VAL A 431 25.07 6.85 -9.90
C VAL A 431 25.74 7.95 -10.69
N TYR A 432 24.98 8.62 -11.54
CA TYR A 432 25.50 9.73 -12.33
C TYR A 432 24.52 10.89 -12.41
N GLU A 433 25.04 12.09 -12.52
CA GLU A 433 24.26 13.30 -12.77
C GLU A 433 23.78 13.30 -14.23
N TYR A 434 22.47 13.48 -14.42
CA TYR A 434 21.86 13.41 -15.74
C TYR A 434 22.37 14.50 -16.70
N GLN A 435 22.53 15.74 -16.22
CA GLN A 435 22.86 16.88 -17.06
C GLN A 435 24.21 16.74 -17.76
N ASP A 436 25.22 16.30 -17.03
CA ASP A 436 26.62 16.26 -17.46
C ASP A 436 27.14 14.84 -17.70
N ASN A 437 26.32 13.82 -17.46
CA ASN A 437 26.72 12.40 -17.46
C ASN A 437 27.88 12.10 -16.50
N LEU A 438 28.03 12.94 -15.46
CA LEU A 438 29.12 12.82 -14.50
C LEU A 438 28.81 11.69 -13.52
N VAL A 439 29.61 10.63 -13.55
CA VAL A 439 29.53 9.56 -12.56
C VAL A 439 30.00 10.10 -11.21
N VAL A 440 29.13 10.07 -10.21
CA VAL A 440 29.45 10.55 -8.86
C VAL A 440 29.88 9.41 -7.94
N VAL A 441 29.40 8.19 -8.21
CA VAL A 441 29.83 6.99 -7.49
C VAL A 441 29.47 5.74 -8.31
N GLU A 442 30.33 4.74 -8.27
CA GLU A 442 30.11 3.41 -8.84
C GLU A 442 30.83 2.34 -8.03
N GLY A 443 30.45 1.08 -8.20
CA GLY A 443 31.14 -0.05 -7.54
C GLY A 443 30.39 -1.36 -7.63
N ASP A 444 31.05 -2.37 -7.07
CA ASP A 444 30.51 -3.71 -6.87
C ASP A 444 30.29 -3.99 -5.39
N THR A 445 29.22 -4.68 -5.06
CA THR A 445 28.91 -5.02 -3.67
C THR A 445 28.14 -6.33 -3.57
N PHE A 446 28.22 -6.95 -2.40
CA PHE A 446 27.45 -8.14 -2.04
C PHE A 446 26.46 -7.76 -0.95
N ILE A 447 25.25 -8.32 -0.98
CA ILE A 447 24.24 -8.14 0.06
C ILE A 447 23.56 -9.46 0.39
N GLU A 448 23.47 -9.76 1.68
CA GLU A 448 22.73 -10.91 2.18
C GLU A 448 21.22 -10.77 1.96
N ARG A 449 20.56 -11.93 1.87
CA ARG A 449 19.09 -12.01 1.81
C ARG A 449 18.42 -11.24 2.94
N GLY A 450 17.34 -10.55 2.63
CA GLY A 450 16.51 -9.86 3.62
C GLY A 450 17.16 -8.62 4.26
N LYS A 451 18.34 -8.17 3.81
CA LYS A 451 19.08 -7.05 4.40
C LYS A 451 18.96 -5.77 3.59
N ASN A 452 19.28 -4.66 4.25
CA ASN A 452 19.65 -3.41 3.62
C ASN A 452 20.98 -2.91 4.23
N LYS A 453 21.72 -2.13 3.49
CA LYS A 453 22.95 -1.51 3.97
C LYS A 453 23.30 -0.23 3.18
N LYS A 454 23.99 0.68 3.84
CA LYS A 454 24.72 1.76 3.17
C LYS A 454 25.89 1.13 2.43
N ILE A 455 25.99 1.37 1.11
CA ILE A 455 27.05 0.80 0.25
C ILE A 455 28.10 1.82 -0.14
N ASN A 456 27.74 3.11 -0.16
CA ASN A 456 28.64 4.21 -0.48
C ASN A 456 28.05 5.56 -0.05
N GLU A 457 28.77 6.63 -0.30
CA GLU A 457 28.33 8.01 -0.20
C GLU A 457 29.12 8.90 -1.13
N PHE A 458 28.60 10.08 -1.48
CA PHE A 458 29.28 11.06 -2.29
C PHE A 458 28.98 12.49 -1.81
N PHE A 459 29.89 13.40 -2.15
CA PHE A 459 29.77 14.82 -1.81
C PHE A 459 28.67 15.49 -2.66
N GLU A 460 27.81 16.26 -2.01
CA GLU A 460 26.78 17.08 -2.66
C GLU A 460 26.63 18.41 -1.91
N ILE A 461 26.53 19.50 -2.66
CA ILE A 461 26.22 20.81 -2.08
C ILE A 461 24.70 20.87 -1.79
N PRO A 462 24.28 21.06 -0.52
CA PRO A 462 22.87 21.16 -0.15
C PRO A 462 22.13 22.22 -0.96
N GLY A 463 20.93 21.87 -1.45
CA GLY A 463 20.08 22.79 -2.21
C GLY A 463 20.39 22.87 -3.71
N THR A 464 21.46 22.23 -4.20
CA THR A 464 21.72 22.13 -5.63
C THR A 464 20.63 21.28 -6.30
N LYS A 465 20.01 21.83 -7.35
CA LYS A 465 18.93 21.16 -8.07
C LYS A 465 19.50 20.31 -9.18
N LYS A 466 19.47 18.99 -9.01
CA LYS A 466 20.02 17.99 -9.91
C LYS A 466 19.10 16.79 -10.06
N LEU A 467 19.18 16.13 -11.19
CA LEU A 467 18.59 14.81 -11.39
C LEU A 467 19.72 13.79 -11.43
N TYR A 468 19.76 12.88 -10.47
CA TYR A 468 20.62 11.71 -10.50
C TYR A 468 19.90 10.53 -11.13
N ILE A 469 20.62 9.77 -11.94
CA ILE A 469 20.18 8.47 -12.43
C ILE A 469 20.99 7.40 -11.68
N ILE A 470 20.28 6.40 -11.21
CA ILE A 470 20.80 5.27 -10.47
C ILE A 470 20.61 4.04 -11.35
N GLU A 471 21.71 3.37 -11.69
CA GLU A 471 21.68 2.16 -12.50
C GLU A 471 22.35 1.02 -11.73
N TRP A 472 21.74 -0.16 -11.73
CA TRP A 472 22.35 -1.33 -11.11
C TRP A 472 22.05 -2.60 -11.89
N THR A 473 22.97 -3.54 -11.79
CA THR A 473 22.86 -4.87 -12.39
C THR A 473 22.82 -5.93 -11.31
N VAL A 474 21.82 -6.79 -11.37
CA VAL A 474 21.71 -7.98 -10.53
C VAL A 474 21.12 -9.12 -11.36
N ASP A 475 21.63 -10.34 -11.17
CA ASP A 475 21.22 -11.54 -11.93
C ASP A 475 21.23 -11.30 -13.47
N ASN A 476 22.24 -10.58 -13.99
CA ASN A 476 22.41 -10.17 -15.39
C ASN A 476 21.29 -9.28 -15.95
N LYS A 477 20.48 -8.65 -15.11
CA LYS A 477 19.44 -7.71 -15.50
C LYS A 477 19.80 -6.31 -15.01
N ILE A 478 19.63 -5.32 -15.89
CA ILE A 478 19.86 -3.90 -15.58
C ILE A 478 18.55 -3.29 -15.11
N TYR A 479 18.64 -2.52 -14.03
CA TYR A 479 17.54 -1.75 -13.45
C TYR A 479 17.95 -0.29 -13.33
N LYS A 480 16.98 0.60 -13.36
CA LYS A 480 17.20 2.02 -13.22
C LYS A 480 16.22 2.67 -12.26
N ASN A 481 16.67 3.71 -11.62
CA ASN A 481 15.90 4.59 -10.75
C ASN A 481 16.44 6.02 -10.91
N HIS A 482 15.82 6.98 -10.28
CA HIS A 482 16.26 8.37 -10.29
C HIS A 482 16.20 8.96 -8.88
N TYR A 483 16.80 10.15 -8.71
CA TYR A 483 16.64 10.96 -7.51
C TYR A 483 16.65 12.44 -7.87
N MET A 484 15.56 13.13 -7.52
CA MET A 484 15.46 14.59 -7.64
C MET A 484 16.08 15.25 -6.39
N ALA A 485 17.27 15.82 -6.54
CA ALA A 485 17.94 16.59 -5.49
C ALA A 485 17.50 18.05 -5.47
N GLY A 486 17.65 18.70 -4.32
CA GLY A 486 17.32 20.11 -4.11
C GLY A 486 15.97 20.31 -3.42
N TYR A 487 15.62 21.59 -3.25
CA TYR A 487 14.39 22.03 -2.58
C TYR A 487 13.50 22.81 -3.55
N PRO A 488 12.16 22.77 -3.36
CA PRO A 488 11.25 23.61 -4.14
C PRO A 488 11.52 25.11 -3.86
N SER A 489 11.10 26.02 -4.74
CA SER A 489 10.42 25.73 -6.01
C SER A 489 11.44 25.39 -7.10
N PHE A 490 11.08 24.41 -7.91
CA PHE A 490 11.85 24.08 -9.12
C PHE A 490 11.34 24.92 -10.29
N ASP A 491 12.21 25.16 -11.27
CA ASP A 491 11.78 25.74 -12.54
C ASP A 491 10.88 24.76 -13.32
N THR A 492 9.78 25.27 -13.89
CA THR A 492 8.78 24.43 -14.58
C THR A 492 9.38 23.72 -15.79
N ASP A 493 10.20 24.38 -16.60
CA ASP A 493 10.82 23.74 -17.77
C ASP A 493 11.79 22.63 -17.38
N THR A 494 12.48 22.81 -16.24
CA THR A 494 13.34 21.78 -15.65
C THR A 494 12.49 20.55 -15.26
N ILE A 495 11.35 20.73 -14.59
CA ILE A 495 10.44 19.61 -14.23
C ILE A 495 9.91 18.92 -15.50
N LEU A 496 9.51 19.67 -16.54
CA LEU A 496 9.04 19.08 -17.79
C LEU A 496 10.13 18.26 -18.50
N LYS A 497 11.38 18.73 -18.44
CA LYS A 497 12.53 17.99 -18.98
C LYS A 497 12.79 16.71 -18.18
N TRP A 498 12.81 16.80 -16.86
CA TRP A 498 13.04 15.64 -15.98
C TRP A 498 11.90 14.61 -16.07
N TYR A 499 10.65 15.07 -16.21
CA TYR A 499 9.51 14.18 -16.44
C TYR A 499 9.74 13.24 -17.64
N LYS A 500 10.22 13.76 -18.77
CA LYS A 500 10.50 12.95 -19.97
C LYS A 500 11.55 11.89 -19.68
N VAL A 501 12.64 12.28 -19.00
CA VAL A 501 13.72 11.37 -18.62
C VAL A 501 13.21 10.27 -17.68
N ILE A 502 12.50 10.67 -16.61
CA ILE A 502 11.97 9.73 -15.61
C ILE A 502 11.00 8.73 -16.23
N LYS A 503 10.18 9.18 -17.18
CA LYS A 503 9.22 8.33 -17.88
C LYS A 503 9.89 7.29 -18.78
N GLU A 504 11.08 7.59 -19.31
CA GLU A 504 11.82 6.76 -20.26
C GLU A 504 12.89 5.88 -19.60
N LEU A 505 12.92 5.77 -18.26
CA LEU A 505 13.94 4.98 -17.54
C LEU A 505 13.74 3.45 -17.64
N ASP A 506 12.63 2.98 -18.16
CA ASP A 506 12.29 1.54 -18.27
C ASP A 506 12.92 0.86 -19.47
#